data_263e6004823db1fd226a4147e7ab6c5e
#
_entry.id   263e6004823db1fd226a4147e7ab6c5e
#
_cell.length_a   1.000
_cell.length_b   1.000
_cell.length_c   1.000
_cell.angle_alpha   90.00
_cell.angle_beta   90.00
_cell.angle_gamma   90.00
#
_symmetry.space_group_name_H-M   'P 1'
#
loop_
_entity.id
_entity.type
_entity.pdbx_description
1 polymer ?
#
loop_
_entity_poly.entity_id
_entity_poly.type
_entity_poly.pdbx_seq_one_letter_code
_entity_poly.pdbx_strand_id
1 'polypeptide(L)'
;MRKLRRNKEPDYKLLKKLSILKPDVIHTPTGFPIYLLPIQDQEIVKIDFVFNAGDYYASQALTSLSTLSMLQEGSLTQNGEEIAERLDFLGSFISCSSTKDKAVVSLCSLEKHLAESVKIVTDFILNPSFPEENFATHLLKRKERYKIDIERVEVLSQKKLAQVLFGSKHPYGRSCRIEDFSSITRNDLIQFHADNYIAENLKIVLCGNLKSNEVKNIIKYLSTLPIKTSNKQRNNKDYQIISDVEHKHLIAKDNAVQASINIGKIMVNRTHKDYVPLQVLNTVLGGYFGSRLMTSVREDKGYTYGIGSGIISYENSGYFIITTRVGKDVVQPALEAIYHEINRLRTKSIPQEELDMVKTYMLSTLVRNFDGALATSEMLRNTFDYNIDFYKYYQQFWSRIKKVQAKELQQLANDYLNENSMYEIVVG
;
A
#
# COMPACT_ATOMS: atom_id res chain seq x y z
N MET A 1 -28.96 10.61 34.19
CA MET A 1 -27.54 10.81 33.79
C MET A 1 -26.63 10.16 34.82
N ARG A 2 -25.84 9.15 34.44
CA ARG A 2 -24.83 8.53 35.34
C ARG A 2 -23.72 9.54 35.56
N LYS A 3 -23.48 9.96 36.85
CA LYS A 3 -22.36 10.84 37.20
C LYS A 3 -21.03 10.17 36.77
N LEU A 4 -20.32 10.74 35.84
CA LEU A 4 -18.97 10.30 35.44
C LEU A 4 -18.00 10.48 36.61
N ARG A 5 -17.45 9.40 37.11
CA ARG A 5 -16.37 9.41 38.11
C ARG A 5 -15.03 9.63 37.41
N ARG A 6 -14.62 10.89 37.22
CA ARG A 6 -13.40 11.27 36.48
C ARG A 6 -12.10 10.92 37.22
N ASN A 7 -12.16 10.53 38.47
CA ASN A 7 -11.04 10.11 39.31
C ASN A 7 -10.84 8.59 39.35
N LYS A 8 -11.60 7.82 38.57
CA LYS A 8 -11.43 6.38 38.41
C LYS A 8 -11.18 6.06 36.94
N GLU A 9 -10.06 5.40 36.70
CA GLU A 9 -9.73 4.88 35.37
C GLU A 9 -10.83 3.93 34.86
N PRO A 10 -11.22 4.00 33.57
CA PRO A 10 -12.20 3.08 33.02
C PRO A 10 -11.68 1.63 33.08
N ASP A 11 -12.57 0.69 33.37
CA ASP A 11 -12.21 -0.73 33.37
C ASP A 11 -11.70 -1.14 31.98
N TYR A 12 -10.48 -1.63 31.92
CA TYR A 12 -9.88 -2.14 30.71
C TYR A 12 -10.49 -3.48 30.33
N LYS A 13 -11.11 -3.56 29.13
CA LYS A 13 -11.69 -4.80 28.62
C LYS A 13 -10.95 -5.26 27.39
N LEU A 14 -10.22 -6.35 27.50
CA LEU A 14 -9.64 -7.03 26.34
C LEU A 14 -10.74 -7.50 25.37
N LEU A 15 -10.63 -7.11 24.11
CA LEU A 15 -11.53 -7.57 23.08
C LEU A 15 -11.37 -9.10 22.89
N LYS A 16 -12.48 -9.82 23.04
CA LYS A 16 -12.45 -11.30 22.96
C LYS A 16 -12.40 -11.80 21.52
N LYS A 17 -13.03 -11.08 20.59
CA LYS A 17 -13.12 -11.44 19.17
C LYS A 17 -13.06 -10.19 18.29
N LEU A 18 -12.58 -10.38 17.07
CA LEU A 18 -12.61 -9.38 16.01
C LEU A 18 -13.96 -9.48 15.27
N SER A 19 -14.70 -8.37 15.23
CA SER A 19 -15.91 -8.26 14.41
C SER A 19 -15.53 -7.66 13.06
N ILE A 20 -15.81 -8.35 11.97
CA ILE A 20 -15.54 -7.91 10.61
C ILE A 20 -16.83 -7.96 9.82
N LEU A 21 -17.13 -6.89 9.09
CA LEU A 21 -18.20 -6.91 8.09
C LEU A 21 -17.79 -7.87 6.97
N LYS A 22 -18.60 -8.92 6.76
CA LYS A 22 -18.36 -9.83 5.65
C LYS A 22 -19.00 -9.23 4.39
N PRO A 23 -18.24 -9.05 3.30
CA PRO A 23 -18.83 -8.57 2.05
C PRO A 23 -19.70 -9.65 1.42
N ASP A 24 -20.85 -9.25 0.86
CA ASP A 24 -21.55 -10.05 -0.12
C ASP A 24 -20.82 -9.93 -1.46
N VAL A 25 -20.79 -11.01 -2.26
CA VAL A 25 -20.05 -11.04 -3.52
C VAL A 25 -20.99 -11.40 -4.65
N ILE A 26 -21.03 -10.57 -5.69
CA ILE A 26 -21.71 -10.83 -6.94
C ILE A 26 -20.66 -11.11 -8.01
N HIS A 27 -20.77 -12.23 -8.70
CA HIS A 27 -19.98 -12.53 -9.89
C HIS A 27 -20.74 -12.05 -11.13
N THR A 28 -20.11 -11.17 -11.90
CA THR A 28 -20.72 -10.61 -13.11
C THR A 28 -20.68 -11.60 -14.28
N PRO A 29 -21.52 -11.42 -15.32
CA PRO A 29 -21.45 -12.27 -16.52
C PRO A 29 -20.09 -12.22 -17.23
N THR A 30 -19.36 -11.10 -17.13
CA THR A 30 -18.01 -10.91 -17.68
C THR A 30 -16.91 -11.44 -16.78
N GLY A 31 -17.24 -11.99 -15.59
CA GLY A 31 -16.34 -12.73 -14.72
C GLY A 31 -15.71 -11.93 -13.57
N PHE A 32 -15.76 -10.61 -13.53
CA PHE A 32 -15.20 -9.86 -12.40
C PHE A 32 -16.16 -9.84 -11.19
N PRO A 33 -15.62 -9.86 -9.94
CA PRO A 33 -16.45 -9.81 -8.75
C PRO A 33 -16.77 -8.37 -8.32
N ILE A 34 -17.98 -8.18 -7.77
CA ILE A 34 -18.38 -6.97 -7.05
C ILE A 34 -18.58 -7.35 -5.58
N TYR A 35 -17.78 -6.74 -4.70
CA TYR A 35 -17.86 -6.91 -3.27
C TYR A 35 -18.73 -5.81 -2.67
N LEU A 36 -19.77 -6.18 -1.93
CA LEU A 36 -20.77 -5.29 -1.35
C LEU A 36 -20.59 -5.18 0.15
N LEU A 37 -20.40 -3.98 0.65
CA LEU A 37 -20.31 -3.68 2.08
C LEU A 37 -21.43 -2.71 2.47
N PRO A 38 -22.33 -3.08 3.40
CA PRO A 38 -23.44 -2.22 3.78
C PRO A 38 -22.96 -1.04 4.62
N ILE A 39 -23.42 0.18 4.26
CA ILE A 39 -23.43 1.35 5.10
C ILE A 39 -24.85 1.55 5.59
N GLN A 40 -25.05 1.80 6.90
CA GLN A 40 -26.33 2.12 7.49
C GLN A 40 -26.35 3.59 7.87
N ASP A 41 -27.50 4.23 7.71
CA ASP A 41 -27.78 5.59 8.18
C ASP A 41 -26.88 6.70 7.58
N GLN A 42 -26.31 6.47 6.39
CA GLN A 42 -25.53 7.46 5.64
C GLN A 42 -25.90 7.42 4.15
N GLU A 43 -25.97 8.60 3.54
CA GLU A 43 -26.28 8.76 2.10
C GLU A 43 -25.01 8.71 1.22
N ILE A 44 -23.86 8.37 1.81
CA ILE A 44 -22.59 8.27 1.07
C ILE A 44 -22.46 6.87 0.47
N VAL A 45 -22.05 6.84 -0.79
CA VAL A 45 -21.65 5.62 -1.49
C VAL A 45 -20.20 5.77 -1.95
N LYS A 46 -19.38 4.76 -1.66
CA LYS A 46 -18.01 4.65 -2.16
C LYS A 46 -17.90 3.46 -3.09
N ILE A 47 -17.31 3.67 -4.26
CA ILE A 47 -17.04 2.60 -5.24
C ILE A 47 -15.54 2.63 -5.57
N ASP A 48 -14.86 1.52 -5.35
CA ASP A 48 -13.46 1.33 -5.74
C ASP A 48 -13.39 0.39 -6.95
N PHE A 49 -12.85 0.87 -8.07
CA PHE A 49 -12.46 0.07 -9.22
C PHE A 49 -10.99 -0.30 -9.08
N VAL A 50 -10.70 -1.56 -8.81
CA VAL A 50 -9.35 -2.06 -8.51
C VAL A 50 -8.89 -2.94 -9.65
N PHE A 51 -7.86 -2.48 -10.37
CA PHE A 51 -7.26 -3.22 -11.47
C PHE A 51 -5.88 -3.74 -11.07
N ASN A 52 -5.55 -4.95 -11.48
CA ASN A 52 -4.19 -5.45 -11.42
C ASN A 52 -3.39 -4.79 -12.57
N ALA A 53 -3.08 -3.51 -12.40
CA ALA A 53 -2.46 -2.64 -13.39
C ALA A 53 -1.40 -1.71 -12.76
N GLY A 54 -0.64 -2.24 -11.79
CA GLY A 54 0.48 -1.53 -11.16
C GLY A 54 1.77 -1.56 -12.01
N ASP A 55 2.86 -1.04 -11.43
CA ASP A 55 4.19 -1.00 -12.07
C ASP A 55 4.70 -2.38 -12.46
N TYR A 56 4.28 -3.44 -11.76
CA TYR A 56 4.69 -4.82 -12.03
C TYR A 56 4.32 -5.26 -13.46
N TYR A 57 3.20 -4.76 -13.96
CA TYR A 57 2.68 -5.11 -15.29
C TYR A 57 3.15 -4.17 -16.41
N ALA A 58 3.80 -3.07 -16.04
CA ALA A 58 4.31 -2.11 -17.01
C ALA A 58 5.64 -2.56 -17.63
N SER A 59 5.85 -2.30 -18.91
CA SER A 59 7.10 -2.58 -19.63
C SER A 59 8.23 -1.65 -19.18
N GLN A 60 7.89 -0.41 -18.84
CA GLN A 60 8.83 0.63 -18.43
C GLN A 60 8.28 1.47 -17.25
N ALA A 61 9.16 2.24 -16.62
CA ALA A 61 8.77 3.16 -15.56
C ALA A 61 7.80 4.22 -16.09
N LEU A 62 7.03 4.83 -15.19
CA LEU A 62 6.02 5.86 -15.45
C LEU A 62 4.72 5.37 -16.13
N THR A 63 4.72 4.27 -16.90
CA THR A 63 3.57 3.87 -17.71
C THR A 63 2.31 3.65 -16.88
N SER A 64 2.35 2.80 -15.85
CA SER A 64 1.18 2.49 -15.01
C SER A 64 0.58 3.74 -14.38
N LEU A 65 1.43 4.53 -13.74
CA LEU A 65 1.00 5.73 -13.02
C LEU A 65 0.53 6.83 -13.97
N SER A 66 1.19 7.01 -15.14
CA SER A 66 0.75 7.98 -16.14
C SER A 66 -0.56 7.56 -16.79
N THR A 67 -0.74 6.27 -17.10
CA THR A 67 -2.02 5.76 -17.61
C THR A 67 -3.15 6.07 -16.62
N LEU A 68 -2.98 5.72 -15.35
CA LEU A 68 -4.01 5.97 -14.33
C LEU A 68 -4.32 7.47 -14.17
N SER A 69 -3.28 8.33 -14.15
CA SER A 69 -3.45 9.78 -14.02
C SER A 69 -4.17 10.39 -15.22
N MET A 70 -3.92 9.85 -16.40
CA MET A 70 -4.49 10.37 -17.64
C MET A 70 -5.93 9.90 -17.92
N LEU A 71 -6.47 8.93 -17.16
CA LEU A 71 -7.86 8.47 -17.34
C LEU A 71 -8.87 9.62 -17.20
N GLN A 72 -8.69 10.47 -16.19
CA GLN A 72 -9.60 11.58 -15.89
C GLN A 72 -9.35 12.84 -16.74
N GLU A 73 -8.32 12.85 -17.59
CA GLU A 73 -8.02 13.96 -18.48
C GLU A 73 -8.92 14.00 -19.73
N GLY A 74 -9.76 12.98 -19.92
CA GLY A 74 -10.80 12.94 -20.93
C GLY A 74 -11.24 11.54 -21.29
N SER A 75 -12.48 11.44 -21.72
CA SER A 75 -13.07 10.26 -22.38
C SER A 75 -13.29 10.53 -23.87
N LEU A 76 -13.88 9.56 -24.58
CA LEU A 76 -14.32 9.77 -25.97
C LEU A 76 -15.50 10.75 -26.08
N THR A 77 -16.21 11.02 -24.97
CA THR A 77 -17.43 11.86 -24.95
C THR A 77 -17.25 13.19 -24.23
N GLN A 78 -16.24 13.34 -23.36
CA GLN A 78 -16.03 14.51 -22.50
C GLN A 78 -14.54 14.79 -22.35
N ASN A 79 -14.16 16.06 -22.30
CA ASN A 79 -12.80 16.46 -21.93
C ASN A 79 -12.61 16.47 -20.40
N GLY A 80 -11.37 16.63 -19.92
CA GLY A 80 -11.05 16.57 -18.49
C GLY A 80 -11.69 17.67 -17.67
N GLU A 81 -11.84 18.90 -18.23
CA GLU A 81 -12.49 20.04 -17.57
C GLU A 81 -13.98 19.77 -17.37
N GLU A 82 -14.68 19.30 -18.40
CA GLU A 82 -16.09 18.90 -18.31
C GLU A 82 -16.32 17.78 -17.29
N ILE A 83 -15.41 16.79 -17.22
CA ILE A 83 -15.46 15.71 -16.24
C ILE A 83 -15.33 16.30 -14.83
N ALA A 84 -14.33 17.16 -14.59
CA ALA A 84 -14.09 17.78 -13.30
C ALA A 84 -15.27 18.65 -12.85
N GLU A 85 -15.75 19.57 -13.70
CA GLU A 85 -16.87 20.46 -13.40
C GLU A 85 -18.15 19.70 -13.06
N ARG A 86 -18.46 18.66 -13.85
CA ARG A 86 -19.66 17.85 -13.60
C ARG A 86 -19.59 17.08 -12.29
N LEU A 87 -18.45 16.50 -11.96
CA LEU A 87 -18.29 15.79 -10.69
C LEU A 87 -18.31 16.74 -9.50
N ASP A 88 -17.72 17.92 -9.62
CA ASP A 88 -17.76 18.95 -8.58
C ASP A 88 -19.19 19.44 -8.37
N PHE A 89 -19.95 19.68 -9.44
CA PHE A 89 -21.37 20.05 -9.38
C PHE A 89 -22.22 19.00 -8.66
N LEU A 90 -21.91 17.70 -8.88
CA LEU A 90 -22.57 16.57 -8.20
C LEU A 90 -22.08 16.37 -6.77
N GLY A 91 -21.08 17.13 -6.29
CA GLY A 91 -20.45 16.92 -4.99
C GLY A 91 -19.78 15.55 -4.88
N SER A 92 -19.30 15.02 -5.99
CA SER A 92 -18.64 13.73 -6.08
C SER A 92 -17.13 13.88 -6.08
N PHE A 93 -16.44 12.99 -5.39
CA PHE A 93 -15.00 13.03 -5.25
C PHE A 93 -14.36 11.78 -5.86
N ILE A 94 -13.31 12.00 -6.67
CA ILE A 94 -12.50 10.91 -7.25
C ILE A 94 -11.11 10.96 -6.64
N SER A 95 -10.56 9.77 -6.38
CA SER A 95 -9.13 9.60 -6.10
C SER A 95 -8.56 8.44 -6.91
N CYS A 96 -7.38 8.69 -7.49
CA CYS A 96 -6.62 7.69 -8.25
C CYS A 96 -5.34 7.34 -7.50
N SER A 97 -5.09 6.07 -7.27
CA SER A 97 -3.87 5.60 -6.61
C SER A 97 -3.27 4.40 -7.33
N SER A 98 -1.95 4.42 -7.51
CA SER A 98 -1.19 3.32 -8.09
C SER A 98 -0.17 2.79 -7.09
N THR A 99 -0.03 1.49 -7.04
CA THR A 99 0.99 0.76 -6.28
C THR A 99 1.86 -0.06 -7.24
N LYS A 100 2.75 -0.87 -6.68
CA LYS A 100 3.53 -1.80 -7.51
C LYS A 100 2.65 -2.83 -8.22
N ASP A 101 1.54 -3.24 -7.59
CA ASP A 101 0.70 -4.34 -8.11
C ASP A 101 -0.65 -3.87 -8.66
N LYS A 102 -1.17 -2.72 -8.21
CA LYS A 102 -2.54 -2.26 -8.52
C LYS A 102 -2.64 -0.82 -8.99
N ALA A 103 -3.69 -0.56 -9.76
CA ALA A 103 -4.26 0.76 -10.01
C ALA A 103 -5.68 0.80 -9.45
N VAL A 104 -6.04 1.85 -8.74
CA VAL A 104 -7.34 2.02 -8.10
C VAL A 104 -7.93 3.37 -8.47
N VAL A 105 -9.16 3.36 -8.96
CA VAL A 105 -10.01 4.54 -9.11
C VAL A 105 -11.12 4.44 -8.07
N SER A 106 -11.17 5.41 -7.14
CA SER A 106 -12.17 5.46 -6.09
C SER A 106 -13.13 6.63 -6.35
N LEU A 107 -14.42 6.34 -6.40
CA LEU A 107 -15.49 7.33 -6.43
C LEU A 107 -16.18 7.38 -5.07
N CYS A 108 -16.34 8.59 -4.53
CA CYS A 108 -17.19 8.86 -3.38
C CYS A 108 -18.27 9.86 -3.79
N SER A 109 -19.55 9.52 -3.61
CA SER A 109 -20.69 10.32 -4.05
C SER A 109 -21.84 10.22 -3.07
N LEU A 110 -22.73 11.21 -3.10
CA LEU A 110 -24.02 11.11 -2.45
C LEU A 110 -24.94 10.18 -3.29
N GLU A 111 -25.78 9.40 -2.60
CA GLU A 111 -26.69 8.43 -3.25
C GLU A 111 -27.54 9.06 -4.36
N LYS A 112 -28.10 10.26 -4.13
CA LYS A 112 -28.95 10.98 -5.10
C LYS A 112 -28.24 11.36 -6.41
N HIS A 113 -26.91 11.45 -6.41
CA HIS A 113 -26.10 11.82 -7.58
C HIS A 113 -25.29 10.63 -8.14
N LEU A 114 -25.43 9.46 -7.50
CA LEU A 114 -24.61 8.29 -7.76
C LEU A 114 -24.70 7.81 -9.22
N ALA A 115 -25.91 7.81 -9.79
CA ALA A 115 -26.13 7.30 -11.14
C ALA A 115 -25.37 8.09 -12.22
N GLU A 116 -25.33 9.41 -12.08
CA GLU A 116 -24.60 10.27 -13.02
C GLU A 116 -23.10 10.17 -12.78
N SER A 117 -22.66 10.24 -11.53
CA SER A 117 -21.24 10.17 -11.16
C SER A 117 -20.60 8.84 -11.60
N VAL A 118 -21.32 7.72 -11.44
CA VAL A 118 -20.82 6.40 -11.88
C VAL A 118 -20.70 6.34 -13.40
N LYS A 119 -21.64 6.91 -14.16
CA LYS A 119 -21.55 6.95 -15.63
C LYS A 119 -20.32 7.73 -16.10
N ILE A 120 -20.05 8.89 -15.50
CA ILE A 120 -18.87 9.70 -15.82
C ILE A 120 -17.58 8.90 -15.53
N VAL A 121 -17.50 8.29 -14.34
CA VAL A 121 -16.31 7.53 -13.93
C VAL A 121 -16.09 6.30 -14.78
N THR A 122 -17.15 5.55 -15.07
CA THR A 122 -17.04 4.36 -15.93
C THR A 122 -16.71 4.71 -17.37
N ASP A 123 -17.18 5.86 -17.89
CA ASP A 123 -16.86 6.31 -19.25
C ASP A 123 -15.35 6.59 -19.38
N PHE A 124 -14.75 7.39 -18.52
CA PHE A 124 -13.31 7.65 -18.63
C PHE A 124 -12.44 6.44 -18.29
N ILE A 125 -12.92 5.48 -17.45
CA ILE A 125 -12.21 4.23 -17.21
C ILE A 125 -12.21 3.33 -18.44
N LEU A 126 -13.37 3.22 -19.12
CA LEU A 126 -13.54 2.29 -20.25
C LEU A 126 -13.09 2.88 -21.59
N ASN A 127 -13.25 4.19 -21.78
CA ASN A 127 -13.07 4.90 -23.03
C ASN A 127 -12.18 6.15 -22.88
N PRO A 128 -10.98 6.05 -22.25
CA PRO A 128 -10.11 7.22 -22.09
C PRO A 128 -9.60 7.71 -23.44
N SER A 129 -9.56 9.04 -23.62
CA SER A 129 -9.07 9.67 -24.86
C SER A 129 -7.56 9.90 -24.89
N PHE A 130 -6.93 9.96 -23.72
CA PHE A 130 -5.50 10.28 -23.55
C PHE A 130 -5.07 11.50 -24.40
N PRO A 131 -5.59 12.73 -24.15
CA PRO A 131 -5.30 13.88 -24.97
C PRO A 131 -3.80 14.19 -25.02
N GLU A 132 -3.25 14.48 -26.20
CA GLU A 132 -1.81 14.67 -26.43
C GLU A 132 -1.25 15.87 -25.63
N GLU A 133 -1.98 16.98 -25.60
CA GLU A 133 -1.55 18.18 -24.86
C GLU A 133 -1.53 17.95 -23.35
N ASN A 134 -2.56 17.26 -22.83
CA ASN A 134 -2.63 16.91 -21.41
C ASN A 134 -1.51 15.91 -21.05
N PHE A 135 -1.18 14.97 -21.94
CA PHE A 135 -0.08 14.05 -21.73
C PHE A 135 1.27 14.77 -21.69
N ALA A 136 1.53 15.69 -22.62
CA ALA A 136 2.75 16.49 -22.63
C ALA A 136 2.88 17.34 -21.34
N THR A 137 1.78 17.98 -20.93
CA THR A 137 1.71 18.77 -19.70
C THR A 137 1.92 17.88 -18.45
N HIS A 138 1.30 16.72 -18.41
CA HIS A 138 1.48 15.74 -17.33
C HIS A 138 2.95 15.32 -17.19
N LEU A 139 3.61 14.95 -18.29
CA LEU A 139 5.02 14.56 -18.27
C LEU A 139 5.93 15.70 -17.82
N LEU A 140 5.69 16.93 -18.30
CA LEU A 140 6.46 18.11 -17.87
C LEU A 140 6.35 18.33 -16.36
N LYS A 141 5.13 18.40 -15.82
CA LYS A 141 4.88 18.57 -14.38
C LYS A 141 5.53 17.48 -13.55
N ARG A 142 5.43 16.23 -14.00
CA ARG A 142 6.03 15.08 -13.30
C ARG A 142 7.55 15.09 -13.36
N LYS A 143 8.14 15.49 -14.48
CA LYS A 143 9.59 15.63 -14.64
C LYS A 143 10.16 16.68 -13.69
N GLU A 144 9.50 17.84 -13.59
CA GLU A 144 9.92 18.89 -12.66
C GLU A 144 9.77 18.42 -11.19
N ARG A 145 8.66 17.77 -10.85
CA ARG A 145 8.49 17.15 -9.54
C ARG A 145 9.57 16.11 -9.22
N TYR A 146 9.88 15.26 -10.20
CA TYR A 146 10.92 14.25 -10.06
C TYR A 146 12.29 14.85 -9.77
N LYS A 147 12.68 15.96 -10.45
CA LYS A 147 13.94 16.67 -10.18
C LYS A 147 14.04 17.15 -8.73
N ILE A 148 12.93 17.64 -8.18
CA ILE A 148 12.87 18.05 -6.75
C ILE A 148 12.97 16.81 -5.84
N ASP A 149 12.25 15.77 -6.16
CA ASP A 149 12.20 14.57 -5.31
C ASP A 149 13.56 13.84 -5.22
N ILE A 150 14.36 13.81 -6.29
CA ILE A 150 15.70 13.19 -6.29
C ILE A 150 16.76 14.03 -5.55
N GLU A 151 16.47 15.27 -5.17
CA GLU A 151 17.34 16.04 -4.27
C GLU A 151 17.24 15.57 -2.82
N ARG A 152 16.20 14.81 -2.46
CA ARG A 152 15.94 14.34 -1.11
C ARG A 152 16.68 13.03 -0.85
N VAL A 153 17.50 12.99 0.20
CA VAL A 153 18.32 11.82 0.58
C VAL A 153 17.48 10.58 0.86
N GLU A 154 16.28 10.73 1.43
CA GLU A 154 15.37 9.62 1.70
C GLU A 154 14.80 8.99 0.42
N VAL A 155 14.54 9.78 -0.63
CA VAL A 155 14.07 9.27 -1.91
C VAL A 155 15.18 8.48 -2.60
N LEU A 156 16.40 9.01 -2.59
CA LEU A 156 17.56 8.33 -3.19
C LEU A 156 17.86 7.02 -2.46
N SER A 157 17.85 7.02 -1.13
CA SER A 157 18.14 5.81 -0.35
C SER A 157 17.08 4.73 -0.51
N GLN A 158 15.78 5.09 -0.59
CA GLN A 158 14.70 4.14 -0.87
C GLN A 158 14.79 3.54 -2.27
N LYS A 159 15.08 4.37 -3.29
CA LYS A 159 15.28 3.91 -4.68
C LYS A 159 16.46 2.93 -4.74
N LYS A 160 17.59 3.27 -4.12
CA LYS A 160 18.78 2.41 -4.10
C LYS A 160 18.48 1.10 -3.37
N LEU A 161 17.79 1.14 -2.21
CA LEU A 161 17.40 -0.09 -1.50
C LEU A 161 16.53 -0.99 -2.38
N ALA A 162 15.50 -0.48 -3.01
CA ALA A 162 14.65 -1.28 -3.90
C ALA A 162 15.48 -1.90 -5.05
N GLN A 163 16.41 -1.15 -5.63
CA GLN A 163 17.28 -1.61 -6.70
C GLN A 163 18.24 -2.73 -6.25
N VAL A 164 18.85 -2.61 -5.08
CA VAL A 164 19.79 -3.64 -4.59
C VAL A 164 19.06 -4.90 -4.13
N LEU A 165 17.84 -4.77 -3.61
CA LEU A 165 17.02 -5.90 -3.19
C LEU A 165 16.50 -6.73 -4.36
N PHE A 166 15.93 -6.06 -5.38
CA PHE A 166 15.19 -6.73 -6.44
C PHE A 166 15.93 -6.76 -7.80
N GLY A 167 16.96 -5.92 -7.95
CA GLY A 167 17.59 -5.68 -9.24
C GLY A 167 16.89 -4.61 -10.08
N SER A 168 17.65 -3.84 -10.87
CA SER A 168 17.14 -2.71 -11.66
C SER A 168 16.16 -3.11 -12.77
N LYS A 169 16.22 -4.37 -13.23
CA LYS A 169 15.34 -4.91 -14.28
C LYS A 169 14.03 -5.48 -13.72
N HIS A 170 13.99 -5.81 -12.43
CA HIS A 170 12.79 -6.33 -11.77
C HIS A 170 11.81 -5.17 -11.52
N PRO A 171 10.49 -5.34 -11.75
CA PRO A 171 9.50 -4.26 -11.56
C PRO A 171 9.49 -3.65 -10.15
N TYR A 172 9.74 -4.46 -9.11
CA TYR A 172 9.82 -3.95 -7.73
C TYR A 172 11.10 -3.16 -7.44
N GLY A 173 12.19 -3.42 -8.16
CA GLY A 173 13.47 -2.71 -8.05
C GLY A 173 13.66 -1.61 -9.07
N ARG A 174 12.87 -1.62 -10.15
CA ARG A 174 12.92 -0.61 -11.20
C ARG A 174 12.53 0.76 -10.65
N SER A 175 13.38 1.73 -10.88
CA SER A 175 13.16 3.13 -10.52
C SER A 175 13.09 4.00 -11.77
N CYS A 176 12.26 5.02 -11.74
CA CYS A 176 12.24 6.05 -12.76
C CYS A 176 13.59 6.80 -12.84
N ARG A 177 14.03 7.11 -14.04
CA ARG A 177 15.18 7.95 -14.36
C ARG A 177 14.74 9.15 -15.17
N ILE A 178 15.60 10.18 -15.29
CA ILE A 178 15.24 11.40 -16.01
C ILE A 178 15.01 11.14 -17.52
N GLU A 179 15.69 10.17 -18.08
CA GLU A 179 15.59 9.77 -19.48
C GLU A 179 14.24 9.12 -19.79
N ASP A 180 13.63 8.45 -18.81
CA ASP A 180 12.34 7.77 -18.97
C ASP A 180 11.21 8.73 -19.33
N PHE A 181 11.33 10.03 -18.95
CA PHE A 181 10.37 11.07 -19.33
C PHE A 181 10.41 11.44 -20.82
N SER A 182 11.49 11.11 -21.50
CA SER A 182 11.63 11.35 -22.94
C SER A 182 11.37 10.09 -23.78
N SER A 183 11.32 8.93 -23.15
CA SER A 183 11.13 7.64 -23.83
C SER A 183 9.68 7.15 -23.81
N ILE A 184 8.89 7.56 -22.80
CA ILE A 184 7.48 7.16 -22.71
C ILE A 184 6.64 7.93 -23.73
N THR A 185 5.75 7.22 -24.40
CA THR A 185 4.84 7.76 -25.42
C THR A 185 3.38 7.61 -25.01
N ARG A 186 2.51 8.41 -25.62
CA ARG A 186 1.06 8.25 -25.47
C ARG A 186 0.59 6.84 -25.87
N ASN A 187 1.19 6.26 -26.90
CA ASN A 187 0.85 4.90 -27.33
C ASN A 187 1.18 3.84 -26.27
N ASP A 188 2.22 4.03 -25.46
CA ASP A 188 2.49 3.14 -24.32
C ASP A 188 1.36 3.14 -23.29
N LEU A 189 0.72 4.30 -23.06
CA LEU A 189 -0.43 4.40 -22.17
C LEU A 189 -1.66 3.70 -22.76
N ILE A 190 -1.95 3.95 -24.04
CA ILE A 190 -3.08 3.32 -24.76
C ILE A 190 -2.93 1.80 -24.74
N GLN A 191 -1.75 1.30 -25.06
CA GLN A 191 -1.48 -0.14 -25.05
C GLN A 191 -1.57 -0.74 -23.66
N PHE A 192 -0.99 -0.07 -22.66
CA PHE A 192 -1.04 -0.51 -21.26
C PHE A 192 -2.48 -0.56 -20.75
N HIS A 193 -3.29 0.44 -21.08
CA HIS A 193 -4.71 0.46 -20.76
C HIS A 193 -5.44 -0.72 -21.42
N ALA A 194 -5.26 -0.92 -22.70
CA ALA A 194 -5.89 -2.00 -23.45
C ALA A 194 -5.55 -3.40 -22.91
N ASP A 195 -4.31 -3.58 -22.42
CA ASP A 195 -3.83 -4.88 -21.92
C ASP A 195 -4.20 -5.14 -20.45
N ASN A 196 -4.40 -4.09 -19.61
CA ASN A 196 -4.52 -4.26 -18.17
C ASN A 196 -5.86 -3.81 -17.58
N TYR A 197 -6.61 -2.89 -18.23
CA TYR A 197 -7.93 -2.45 -17.77
C TYR A 197 -9.04 -3.31 -18.38
N ILE A 198 -8.97 -4.60 -18.08
CA ILE A 198 -9.83 -5.68 -18.60
C ILE A 198 -10.59 -6.36 -17.46
N ALA A 199 -11.64 -7.12 -17.80
CA ALA A 199 -12.50 -7.77 -16.83
C ALA A 199 -11.76 -8.71 -15.88
N GLU A 200 -10.81 -9.49 -16.39
CA GLU A 200 -10.02 -10.46 -15.64
C GLU A 200 -9.15 -9.81 -14.56
N ASN A 201 -8.82 -8.54 -14.74
CA ASN A 201 -8.00 -7.76 -13.80
C ASN A 201 -8.82 -6.90 -12.84
N LEU A 202 -10.14 -6.77 -13.07
CA LEU A 202 -11.01 -5.89 -12.30
C LEU A 202 -11.61 -6.58 -11.08
N LYS A 203 -11.62 -5.88 -9.95
CA LYS A 203 -12.47 -6.14 -8.80
C LYS A 203 -13.13 -4.82 -8.39
N ILE A 204 -14.42 -4.85 -8.11
CA ILE A 204 -15.17 -3.66 -7.65
C ILE A 204 -15.51 -3.86 -6.18
N VAL A 205 -15.31 -2.81 -5.36
CA VAL A 205 -15.83 -2.76 -4.00
C VAL A 205 -16.82 -1.62 -3.90
N LEU A 206 -18.07 -1.92 -3.52
CA LEU A 206 -19.11 -0.93 -3.31
C LEU A 206 -19.53 -0.92 -1.84
N CYS A 207 -19.40 0.25 -1.22
CA CYS A 207 -19.89 0.53 0.13
C CYS A 207 -21.05 1.50 0.04
N GLY A 208 -22.24 1.12 0.55
CA GLY A 208 -23.42 1.97 0.46
C GLY A 208 -24.66 1.37 1.13
N ASN A 209 -25.77 2.07 1.05
CA ASN A 209 -27.06 1.56 1.51
C ASN A 209 -27.61 0.53 0.52
N LEU A 210 -27.25 -0.75 0.70
CA LEU A 210 -27.63 -1.84 -0.20
C LEU A 210 -29.14 -2.10 -0.30
N LYS A 211 -29.94 -1.47 0.56
CA LYS A 211 -31.42 -1.54 0.53
C LYS A 211 -32.04 -0.52 -0.42
N SER A 212 -31.32 0.56 -0.73
CA SER A 212 -31.75 1.62 -1.63
C SER A 212 -31.95 1.10 -3.05
N ASN A 213 -32.95 1.63 -3.73
CA ASN A 213 -33.22 1.30 -5.15
C ASN A 213 -32.15 1.89 -6.06
N GLU A 214 -31.66 3.07 -5.75
CA GLU A 214 -30.57 3.75 -6.47
C GLU A 214 -29.31 2.89 -6.46
N VAL A 215 -28.90 2.41 -5.28
CA VAL A 215 -27.72 1.55 -5.12
C VAL A 215 -27.93 0.21 -5.85
N LYS A 216 -29.12 -0.40 -5.79
CA LYS A 216 -29.44 -1.64 -6.52
C LYS A 216 -29.34 -1.45 -8.04
N ASN A 217 -29.83 -0.30 -8.55
CA ASN A 217 -29.73 0.02 -9.97
C ASN A 217 -28.27 0.20 -10.41
N ILE A 218 -27.43 0.81 -9.56
CA ILE A 218 -26.00 0.94 -9.82
C ILE A 218 -25.30 -0.42 -9.79
N ILE A 219 -25.60 -1.29 -8.84
CA ILE A 219 -25.06 -2.66 -8.82
C ILE A 219 -25.42 -3.39 -10.12
N LYS A 220 -26.68 -3.28 -10.58
CA LYS A 220 -27.10 -3.85 -11.86
C LYS A 220 -26.32 -3.27 -13.04
N TYR A 221 -26.17 -1.94 -13.10
CA TYR A 221 -25.39 -1.26 -14.12
C TYR A 221 -23.94 -1.73 -14.13
N LEU A 222 -23.26 -1.73 -12.97
CA LEU A 222 -21.89 -2.19 -12.85
C LEU A 222 -21.73 -3.66 -13.28
N SER A 223 -22.73 -4.50 -13.01
CA SER A 223 -22.70 -5.92 -13.39
C SER A 223 -22.75 -6.13 -14.91
N THR A 224 -23.21 -5.14 -15.68
CA THR A 224 -23.35 -5.19 -17.14
C THR A 224 -22.36 -4.28 -17.86
N LEU A 225 -21.32 -3.79 -17.19
CA LEU A 225 -20.31 -2.95 -17.83
C LEU A 225 -19.70 -3.64 -19.04
N PRO A 226 -19.60 -2.94 -20.19
CA PRO A 226 -19.03 -3.50 -21.43
C PRO A 226 -17.50 -3.48 -21.39
N ILE A 227 -16.92 -4.03 -20.32
CA ILE A 227 -15.48 -4.10 -20.17
C ILE A 227 -14.92 -5.22 -21.05
N LYS A 228 -13.80 -4.93 -21.70
CA LYS A 228 -13.11 -5.89 -22.56
C LYS A 228 -12.66 -7.11 -21.76
N THR A 229 -12.78 -8.28 -22.35
CA THR A 229 -12.19 -9.54 -21.88
C THR A 229 -10.96 -9.86 -22.72
N SER A 230 -9.99 -10.54 -22.13
CA SER A 230 -8.81 -11.01 -22.86
C SER A 230 -8.82 -12.54 -22.90
N ASN A 231 -8.65 -13.11 -24.10
CA ASN A 231 -8.39 -14.54 -24.24
C ASN A 231 -6.92 -14.92 -23.98
N LYS A 232 -6.07 -13.92 -23.71
CA LYS A 232 -4.65 -14.16 -23.36
C LYS A 232 -4.59 -14.52 -21.88
N GLN A 233 -4.09 -15.72 -21.58
CA GLN A 233 -3.61 -15.99 -20.22
C GLN A 233 -2.67 -14.86 -19.80
N ARG A 234 -2.91 -14.32 -18.62
CA ARG A 234 -2.07 -13.29 -18.04
C ARG A 234 -0.62 -13.80 -18.09
N ASN A 235 0.22 -13.19 -18.91
CA ASN A 235 1.65 -13.48 -18.87
C ASN A 235 2.18 -12.95 -17.53
N ASN A 236 2.09 -13.75 -16.49
CA ASN A 236 2.90 -13.57 -15.31
C ASN A 236 4.35 -13.77 -15.78
N LYS A 237 4.98 -12.68 -16.19
CA LYS A 237 6.42 -12.70 -16.43
C LYS A 237 7.05 -13.06 -15.09
N ASP A 238 7.66 -14.22 -15.06
CA ASP A 238 8.43 -14.65 -13.90
C ASP A 238 9.71 -13.84 -13.84
N TYR A 239 9.65 -12.69 -13.18
CA TYR A 239 10.80 -11.84 -12.99
C TYR A 239 11.69 -12.42 -11.91
N GLN A 240 12.89 -12.81 -12.27
CA GLN A 240 13.88 -13.27 -11.29
C GLN A 240 14.38 -12.07 -10.47
N ILE A 241 14.40 -12.27 -9.14
CA ILE A 241 15.02 -11.34 -8.21
C ILE A 241 16.53 -11.57 -8.24
N ILE A 242 17.27 -10.55 -8.64
CA ILE A 242 18.73 -10.56 -8.68
C ILE A 242 19.20 -9.45 -7.74
N SER A 243 19.39 -9.82 -6.48
CA SER A 243 19.92 -8.89 -5.48
C SER A 243 21.38 -8.55 -5.74
N ASP A 244 21.81 -7.38 -5.28
CA ASP A 244 23.22 -6.95 -5.39
C ASP A 244 24.13 -7.89 -4.57
N VAL A 245 25.37 -7.99 -4.98
CA VAL A 245 26.40 -8.73 -4.22
C VAL A 245 27.01 -7.87 -3.10
N GLU A 246 26.99 -6.56 -3.26
CA GLU A 246 27.47 -5.61 -2.27
C GLU A 246 26.33 -5.27 -1.29
N HIS A 247 26.59 -5.47 0.00
CA HIS A 247 25.60 -5.26 1.05
C HIS A 247 25.59 -3.85 1.64
N LYS A 248 26.66 -3.06 1.46
CA LYS A 248 26.78 -1.71 2.02
C LYS A 248 27.01 -0.68 0.92
N HIS A 249 26.15 0.32 0.88
CA HIS A 249 26.23 1.38 -0.11
C HIS A 249 26.23 2.74 0.59
N LEU A 250 27.31 3.47 0.45
CA LEU A 250 27.44 4.86 0.89
C LEU A 250 27.39 5.76 -0.35
N ILE A 251 26.41 6.64 -0.40
CA ILE A 251 26.19 7.58 -1.50
C ILE A 251 26.34 8.99 -0.95
N ALA A 252 27.42 9.67 -1.35
CA ALA A 252 27.63 11.05 -1.00
C ALA A 252 26.59 11.96 -1.69
N LYS A 253 26.01 12.88 -0.94
CA LYS A 253 25.12 13.93 -1.46
C LYS A 253 25.65 15.28 -0.98
N ASP A 254 26.11 16.10 -1.94
CA ASP A 254 26.59 17.44 -1.65
C ASP A 254 25.49 18.27 -1.02
N ASN A 255 25.86 19.09 -0.03
CA ASN A 255 24.96 20.00 0.69
C ASN A 255 23.81 19.33 1.48
N ALA A 256 23.81 18.00 1.64
CA ALA A 256 22.87 17.35 2.53
C ALA A 256 23.19 17.69 4.00
N VAL A 257 22.18 18.18 4.73
CA VAL A 257 22.29 18.47 6.18
C VAL A 257 22.17 17.19 7.01
N GLN A 258 21.40 16.23 6.52
CA GLN A 258 21.15 14.95 7.17
C GLN A 258 21.50 13.80 6.23
N ALA A 259 21.80 12.65 6.81
CA ALA A 259 21.92 11.39 6.09
C ALA A 259 20.65 10.55 6.28
N SER A 260 20.20 9.89 5.21
CA SER A 260 19.16 8.88 5.26
C SER A 260 19.80 7.48 5.37
N ILE A 261 19.35 6.69 6.33
CA ILE A 261 19.73 5.31 6.54
C ILE A 261 18.53 4.42 6.21
N ASN A 262 18.70 3.49 5.27
CA ASN A 262 17.78 2.41 5.00
C ASN A 262 18.50 1.07 5.12
N ILE A 263 17.99 0.19 5.98
CA ILE A 263 18.48 -1.18 6.13
C ILE A 263 17.36 -2.11 5.72
N GLY A 264 17.62 -3.09 4.86
CA GLY A 264 16.56 -3.98 4.41
C GLY A 264 17.06 -5.29 3.83
N LYS A 265 16.14 -6.22 3.65
CA LYS A 265 16.37 -7.51 2.97
C LYS A 265 15.08 -8.06 2.37
N ILE A 266 15.19 -8.91 1.37
CA ILE A 266 14.04 -9.68 0.86
C ILE A 266 13.47 -10.52 2.01
N MET A 267 12.16 -10.52 2.12
CA MET A 267 11.41 -11.23 3.16
C MET A 267 10.13 -11.84 2.57
N VAL A 268 9.48 -12.66 3.36
CA VAL A 268 8.21 -13.30 3.01
C VAL A 268 7.09 -12.28 2.83
N ASN A 269 6.14 -12.58 1.97
CA ASN A 269 4.93 -11.80 1.81
C ASN A 269 3.78 -12.34 2.71
N ARG A 270 2.63 -11.71 2.58
CA ARG A 270 1.44 -11.94 3.42
C ARG A 270 0.89 -13.37 3.40
N THR A 271 1.19 -14.15 2.37
CA THR A 271 0.71 -15.53 2.25
C THR A 271 1.52 -16.54 3.08
N HIS A 272 2.71 -16.16 3.54
CA HIS A 272 3.60 -17.05 4.27
C HIS A 272 3.14 -17.26 5.71
N LYS A 273 3.33 -18.50 6.23
CA LYS A 273 2.93 -18.88 7.61
C LYS A 273 3.57 -18.02 8.71
N ASP A 274 4.79 -17.55 8.49
CA ASP A 274 5.56 -16.73 9.46
C ASP A 274 5.25 -15.25 9.36
N TYR A 275 4.46 -14.79 8.37
CA TYR A 275 4.18 -13.38 8.17
C TYR A 275 3.57 -12.71 9.40
N VAL A 276 2.56 -13.31 10.03
CA VAL A 276 1.88 -12.72 11.19
C VAL A 276 2.80 -12.63 12.40
N PRO A 277 3.52 -13.68 12.82
CA PRO A 277 4.49 -13.56 13.92
C PRO A 277 5.66 -12.62 13.57
N LEU A 278 6.10 -12.53 12.33
CA LEU A 278 7.08 -11.54 11.90
C LEU A 278 6.55 -10.10 12.01
N GLN A 279 5.24 -9.86 11.78
CA GLN A 279 4.63 -8.56 12.06
C GLN A 279 4.66 -8.21 13.56
N VAL A 280 4.47 -9.20 14.44
CA VAL A 280 4.61 -8.98 15.90
C VAL A 280 6.05 -8.65 16.25
N LEU A 281 7.02 -9.41 15.73
CA LEU A 281 8.45 -9.14 15.92
C LEU A 281 8.86 -7.75 15.42
N ASN A 282 8.39 -7.38 14.21
CA ASN A 282 8.62 -6.06 13.64
C ASN A 282 8.01 -4.94 14.51
N THR A 283 6.83 -5.18 15.08
CA THR A 283 6.18 -4.19 15.96
C THR A 283 7.02 -3.97 17.22
N VAL A 284 7.57 -5.01 17.83
CA VAL A 284 8.52 -4.89 18.95
C VAL A 284 9.75 -4.07 18.55
N LEU A 285 10.32 -4.35 17.36
CA LEU A 285 11.54 -3.71 16.89
C LEU A 285 11.34 -2.22 16.57
N GLY A 286 10.42 -1.89 15.67
CA GLY A 286 10.28 -0.53 15.14
C GLY A 286 8.89 -0.19 14.58
N GLY A 287 7.86 -1.04 14.82
CA GLY A 287 6.54 -0.91 14.20
C GLY A 287 5.57 0.05 14.90
N TYR A 288 5.94 0.69 16.02
CA TYR A 288 5.12 1.65 16.72
C TYR A 288 5.97 2.63 17.54
N PHE A 289 5.36 3.67 18.11
CA PHE A 289 6.06 4.74 18.80
C PHE A 289 6.84 4.27 20.05
N GLY A 290 6.33 3.32 20.81
CA GLY A 290 7.02 2.73 21.99
C GLY A 290 7.94 1.54 21.65
N SER A 291 8.36 1.37 20.39
CA SER A 291 9.22 0.28 19.96
C SER A 291 10.67 0.46 20.38
N ARG A 292 11.44 -0.62 20.37
CA ARG A 292 12.85 -0.62 20.80
C ARG A 292 13.71 0.37 20.03
N LEU A 293 13.55 0.46 18.70
CA LEU A 293 14.28 1.44 17.89
C LEU A 293 13.92 2.88 18.25
N MET A 294 12.62 3.17 18.46
CA MET A 294 12.18 4.51 18.86
C MET A 294 12.77 4.89 20.22
N THR A 295 12.68 4.01 21.20
CA THR A 295 13.23 4.26 22.54
C THR A 295 14.76 4.43 22.48
N SER A 296 15.48 3.47 21.87
CA SER A 296 16.94 3.49 21.87
C SER A 296 17.55 4.63 21.04
N VAL A 297 17.08 4.79 19.78
CA VAL A 297 17.76 5.69 18.82
C VAL A 297 17.25 7.12 18.91
N ARG A 298 15.92 7.28 19.18
CA ARG A 298 15.29 8.60 19.26
C ARG A 298 15.29 9.15 20.68
N GLU A 299 14.76 8.38 21.66
CA GLU A 299 14.52 8.92 23.02
C GLU A 299 15.81 8.93 23.85
N ASP A 300 16.54 7.80 23.93
CA ASP A 300 17.73 7.69 24.77
C ASP A 300 18.94 8.42 24.17
N LYS A 301 19.15 8.30 22.85
CA LYS A 301 20.35 8.82 22.17
C LYS A 301 20.13 10.14 21.44
N GLY A 302 18.88 10.48 21.08
CA GLY A 302 18.56 11.72 20.37
C GLY A 302 19.12 11.82 18.94
N TYR A 303 19.47 10.70 18.29
CA TYR A 303 20.12 10.72 16.98
C TYR A 303 19.15 11.06 15.83
N THR A 304 17.85 10.92 16.04
CA THR A 304 16.83 11.12 15.02
C THR A 304 15.52 11.70 15.60
N TYR A 305 14.74 12.33 14.75
CA TYR A 305 13.34 12.67 15.04
C TYR A 305 12.38 11.50 14.92
N GLY A 306 12.78 10.46 14.20
CA GLY A 306 11.97 9.26 14.03
C GLY A 306 12.70 8.14 13.30
N ILE A 307 12.48 6.93 13.78
CA ILE A 307 12.96 5.70 13.18
C ILE A 307 11.83 4.67 13.19
N GLY A 308 11.74 3.87 12.18
CA GLY A 308 10.74 2.81 12.11
C GLY A 308 11.21 1.61 11.34
N SER A 309 10.50 0.49 11.53
CA SER A 309 10.68 -0.71 10.71
C SER A 309 9.34 -1.21 10.18
N GLY A 310 9.38 -1.93 9.05
CA GLY A 310 8.21 -2.48 8.40
C GLY A 310 8.50 -3.70 7.55
N ILE A 311 7.47 -4.51 7.33
CA ILE A 311 7.50 -5.60 6.35
C ILE A 311 6.53 -5.21 5.23
N ILE A 312 7.08 -4.89 4.09
CA ILE A 312 6.34 -4.53 2.89
C ILE A 312 6.02 -5.83 2.14
N SER A 313 4.76 -6.01 1.81
CA SER A 313 4.28 -7.19 1.10
C SER A 313 3.79 -6.81 -0.28
N TYR A 314 4.34 -7.43 -1.31
CA TYR A 314 3.90 -7.39 -2.70
C TYR A 314 3.26 -8.72 -3.10
N GLU A 315 2.55 -8.76 -4.22
CA GLU A 315 1.91 -9.99 -4.72
C GLU A 315 2.92 -11.15 -4.83
N ASN A 316 4.07 -10.88 -5.43
CA ASN A 316 5.07 -11.90 -5.76
C ASN A 316 6.30 -11.90 -4.84
N SER A 317 6.39 -11.01 -3.86
CA SER A 317 7.54 -10.90 -2.95
C SER A 317 7.22 -10.06 -1.73
N GLY A 318 8.21 -9.87 -0.86
CA GLY A 318 8.16 -8.94 0.24
C GLY A 318 9.58 -8.52 0.64
N TYR A 319 9.68 -7.48 1.44
CA TYR A 319 10.95 -7.08 2.03
C TYR A 319 10.75 -6.45 3.41
N PHE A 320 11.76 -6.58 4.24
CA PHE A 320 11.88 -5.88 5.50
C PHE A 320 12.66 -4.60 5.30
N ILE A 321 12.28 -3.55 6.02
CA ILE A 321 12.97 -2.26 5.99
C ILE A 321 13.03 -1.64 7.39
N ILE A 322 14.18 -1.04 7.72
CA ILE A 322 14.34 -0.03 8.77
C ILE A 322 14.69 1.28 8.07
N THR A 323 14.07 2.37 8.46
CA THR A 323 14.30 3.69 7.85
C THR A 323 14.42 4.78 8.92
N THR A 324 15.40 5.67 8.75
CA THR A 324 15.59 6.85 9.60
C THR A 324 16.39 7.94 8.88
N ARG A 325 16.37 9.16 9.45
CA ARG A 325 17.26 10.27 9.07
C ARG A 325 17.98 10.76 10.31
N VAL A 326 19.29 10.98 10.17
CA VAL A 326 20.16 11.37 11.27
C VAL A 326 21.10 12.50 10.84
N GLY A 327 21.71 13.20 11.77
CA GLY A 327 22.85 14.07 11.47
C GLY A 327 24.01 13.27 10.86
N LYS A 328 24.79 13.86 9.97
CA LYS A 328 25.92 13.17 9.30
C LYS A 328 26.96 12.66 10.30
N ASP A 329 27.18 13.38 11.37
CA ASP A 329 28.11 13.09 12.46
C ASP A 329 27.73 11.88 13.33
N VAL A 330 26.45 11.49 13.32
CA VAL A 330 25.92 10.38 14.12
C VAL A 330 25.46 9.17 13.30
N VAL A 331 25.82 9.10 12.01
CA VAL A 331 25.45 7.96 11.14
C VAL A 331 25.97 6.64 11.71
N GLN A 332 27.26 6.55 12.00
CA GLN A 332 27.85 5.30 12.51
C GLN A 332 27.31 4.91 13.88
N PRO A 333 27.22 5.81 14.89
CA PRO A 333 26.58 5.50 16.16
C PRO A 333 25.09 5.07 16.02
N ALA A 334 24.35 5.63 15.06
CA ALA A 334 22.97 5.25 14.81
C ALA A 334 22.86 3.83 14.23
N LEU A 335 23.72 3.46 13.27
CA LEU A 335 23.83 2.12 12.73
C LEU A 335 24.14 1.09 13.83
N GLU A 336 25.12 1.37 14.69
CA GLU A 336 25.48 0.52 15.82
C GLU A 336 24.30 0.32 16.78
N ALA A 337 23.55 1.39 17.08
CA ALA A 337 22.38 1.32 17.93
C ALA A 337 21.26 0.47 17.29
N ILE A 338 21.05 0.58 15.97
CA ILE A 338 20.05 -0.22 15.23
C ILE A 338 20.43 -1.71 15.29
N TYR A 339 21.68 -2.06 14.94
CA TYR A 339 22.13 -3.44 14.96
C TYR A 339 22.18 -4.02 16.38
N HIS A 340 22.45 -3.19 17.38
CA HIS A 340 22.36 -3.60 18.78
C HIS A 340 20.94 -4.10 19.14
N GLU A 341 19.89 -3.36 18.75
CA GLU A 341 18.51 -3.77 19.03
C GLU A 341 18.10 -5.02 18.23
N ILE A 342 18.55 -5.17 16.99
CA ILE A 342 18.38 -6.40 16.21
C ILE A 342 19.03 -7.58 16.94
N ASN A 343 20.27 -7.43 17.38
CA ASN A 343 20.99 -8.48 18.10
C ASN A 343 20.33 -8.81 19.45
N ARG A 344 19.79 -7.82 20.17
CA ARG A 344 19.01 -8.06 21.39
C ARG A 344 17.79 -8.96 21.13
N LEU A 345 17.07 -8.79 20.02
CA LEU A 345 15.94 -9.66 19.66
C LEU A 345 16.38 -11.10 19.36
N ARG A 346 17.57 -11.27 18.82
CA ARG A 346 18.13 -12.60 18.51
C ARG A 346 18.67 -13.33 19.75
N THR A 347 19.29 -12.61 20.68
CA THR A 347 20.03 -13.18 21.81
C THR A 347 19.26 -13.20 23.12
N LYS A 348 18.29 -12.28 23.29
CA LYS A 348 17.50 -12.15 24.53
C LYS A 348 16.02 -12.33 24.25
N SER A 349 15.35 -13.11 25.09
CA SER A 349 13.90 -13.27 25.03
C SER A 349 13.20 -11.94 25.30
N ILE A 350 12.11 -11.69 24.59
CA ILE A 350 11.24 -10.52 24.81
C ILE A 350 10.52 -10.71 26.15
N PRO A 351 10.57 -9.72 27.09
CA PRO A 351 9.82 -9.76 28.33
C PRO A 351 8.31 -9.93 28.06
N GLN A 352 7.63 -10.69 28.93
CA GLN A 352 6.20 -10.98 28.74
C GLN A 352 5.36 -9.72 28.74
N GLU A 353 5.68 -8.76 29.60
CA GLU A 353 4.99 -7.47 29.69
C GLU A 353 5.09 -6.67 28.37
N GLU A 354 6.27 -6.58 27.78
CA GLU A 354 6.51 -5.94 26.47
C GLU A 354 5.73 -6.65 25.36
N LEU A 355 5.74 -7.98 25.34
CA LEU A 355 4.99 -8.77 24.36
C LEU A 355 3.48 -8.57 24.48
N ASP A 356 2.96 -8.52 25.69
CA ASP A 356 1.52 -8.34 25.95
C ASP A 356 1.08 -6.92 25.56
N MET A 357 1.91 -5.91 25.81
CA MET A 357 1.67 -4.53 25.37
C MET A 357 1.61 -4.45 23.84
N VAL A 358 2.59 -5.04 23.13
CA VAL A 358 2.64 -5.08 21.67
C VAL A 358 1.43 -5.82 21.09
N LYS A 359 1.06 -6.97 21.63
CA LYS A 359 -0.15 -7.70 21.21
C LYS A 359 -1.39 -6.84 21.36
N THR A 360 -1.54 -6.19 22.50
CA THR A 360 -2.68 -5.31 22.79
C THR A 360 -2.74 -4.15 21.79
N TYR A 361 -1.60 -3.50 21.53
CA TYR A 361 -1.49 -2.43 20.53
C TYR A 361 -1.93 -2.91 19.14
N MET A 362 -1.39 -4.05 18.67
CA MET A 362 -1.72 -4.61 17.36
C MET A 362 -3.20 -5.01 17.24
N LEU A 363 -3.75 -5.66 18.27
CA LEU A 363 -5.16 -6.06 18.27
C LEU A 363 -6.09 -4.83 18.29
N SER A 364 -5.77 -3.80 19.05
CA SER A 364 -6.52 -2.55 19.08
C SER A 364 -6.45 -1.79 17.74
N THR A 365 -5.29 -1.76 17.11
CA THR A 365 -5.11 -1.18 15.79
C THR A 365 -5.91 -1.96 14.74
N LEU A 366 -5.91 -3.29 14.81
CA LEU A 366 -6.68 -4.12 13.88
C LEU A 366 -8.20 -3.87 14.02
N VAL A 367 -8.71 -3.72 15.23
CA VAL A 367 -10.13 -3.36 15.46
C VAL A 367 -10.47 -2.02 14.81
N ARG A 368 -9.64 -1.01 15.00
CA ARG A 368 -9.82 0.32 14.39
C ARG A 368 -9.81 0.25 12.85
N ASN A 369 -8.99 -0.62 12.27
CA ASN A 369 -8.95 -0.83 10.81
C ASN A 369 -10.22 -1.49 10.25
N PHE A 370 -11.11 -1.99 11.10
CA PHE A 370 -12.42 -2.54 10.74
C PHE A 370 -13.59 -1.68 11.24
N ASP A 371 -13.34 -0.43 11.60
CA ASP A 371 -14.39 0.47 12.07
C ASP A 371 -15.23 0.98 10.90
N GLY A 372 -16.33 0.28 10.65
CA GLY A 372 -17.29 0.56 9.58
C GLY A 372 -16.92 -0.02 8.20
N ALA A 373 -17.83 0.18 7.25
CA ALA A 373 -17.72 -0.37 5.90
C ALA A 373 -16.58 0.25 5.09
N LEU A 374 -16.34 1.56 5.23
CA LEU A 374 -15.27 2.27 4.49
C LEU A 374 -13.90 1.77 4.91
N ALA A 375 -13.62 1.67 6.22
CA ALA A 375 -12.36 1.12 6.72
C ALA A 375 -12.21 -0.37 6.32
N THR A 376 -13.30 -1.15 6.41
CA THR A 376 -13.33 -2.54 5.97
C THR A 376 -13.01 -2.68 4.47
N SER A 377 -13.46 -1.74 3.62
CA SER A 377 -13.14 -1.76 2.17
C SER A 377 -11.65 -1.62 1.89
N GLU A 378 -10.96 -0.76 2.65
CA GLU A 378 -9.49 -0.61 2.56
C GLU A 378 -8.78 -1.93 2.91
N MET A 379 -9.20 -2.56 4.00
CA MET A 379 -8.64 -3.84 4.44
C MET A 379 -8.93 -4.96 3.44
N LEU A 380 -10.11 -4.96 2.82
CA LEU A 380 -10.50 -5.90 1.78
C LEU A 380 -9.60 -5.76 0.54
N ARG A 381 -9.42 -4.52 0.04
CA ARG A 381 -8.54 -4.24 -1.11
C ARG A 381 -7.11 -4.75 -0.89
N ASN A 382 -6.61 -4.66 0.34
CA ASN A 382 -5.27 -5.15 0.70
C ASN A 382 -5.11 -6.67 0.63
N THR A 383 -6.19 -7.43 0.40
CA THR A 383 -6.14 -8.89 0.24
C THR A 383 -6.20 -9.34 -1.22
N PHE A 384 -6.54 -8.45 -2.14
CA PHE A 384 -6.81 -8.80 -3.54
C PHE A 384 -5.59 -9.34 -4.30
N ASP A 385 -4.38 -8.95 -3.90
CA ASP A 385 -3.13 -9.40 -4.54
C ASP A 385 -2.78 -10.85 -4.22
N TYR A 386 -3.36 -11.43 -3.17
CA TYR A 386 -2.87 -12.67 -2.59
C TYR A 386 -3.79 -13.87 -2.78
N ASN A 387 -4.92 -13.70 -3.46
CA ASN A 387 -5.95 -14.74 -3.65
C ASN A 387 -6.33 -15.44 -2.32
N ILE A 388 -6.46 -14.68 -1.24
CA ILE A 388 -6.79 -15.16 0.10
C ILE A 388 -8.24 -14.80 0.46
N ASP A 389 -8.91 -15.66 1.19
CA ASP A 389 -10.22 -15.34 1.77
C ASP A 389 -10.06 -14.27 2.85
N PHE A 390 -10.62 -13.09 2.58
CA PHE A 390 -10.54 -11.91 3.43
C PHE A 390 -10.96 -12.18 4.88
N TYR A 391 -12.13 -12.76 5.07
CA TYR A 391 -12.69 -12.98 6.41
C TYR A 391 -11.85 -14.00 7.19
N LYS A 392 -11.56 -15.13 6.59
CA LYS A 392 -10.75 -16.20 7.18
C LYS A 392 -9.35 -15.72 7.52
N TYR A 393 -8.73 -14.96 6.62
CA TYR A 393 -7.39 -14.41 6.82
C TYR A 393 -7.32 -13.54 8.08
N TYR A 394 -8.20 -12.55 8.23
CA TYR A 394 -8.13 -11.65 9.38
C TYR A 394 -8.58 -12.29 10.69
N GLN A 395 -9.47 -13.28 10.68
CA GLN A 395 -9.77 -14.09 11.86
C GLN A 395 -8.54 -14.91 12.30
N GLN A 396 -7.83 -15.49 11.35
CA GLN A 396 -6.57 -16.22 11.62
C GLN A 396 -5.48 -15.26 12.09
N PHE A 397 -5.34 -14.08 11.47
CA PHE A 397 -4.40 -13.03 11.86
C PHE A 397 -4.61 -12.62 13.32
N TRP A 398 -5.86 -12.32 13.70
CA TRP A 398 -6.23 -12.04 15.08
C TRP A 398 -5.85 -13.16 16.05
N SER A 399 -6.23 -14.39 15.73
CA SER A 399 -5.95 -15.55 16.55
C SER A 399 -4.44 -15.79 16.68
N ARG A 400 -3.69 -15.59 15.60
CA ARG A 400 -2.25 -15.82 15.56
C ARG A 400 -1.48 -14.81 16.42
N ILE A 401 -1.81 -13.50 16.38
CA ILE A 401 -1.22 -12.50 17.27
C ILE A 401 -1.35 -12.94 18.73
N LYS A 402 -2.56 -13.39 19.15
CA LYS A 402 -2.81 -13.81 20.55
C LYS A 402 -1.92 -14.99 20.99
N LYS A 403 -1.65 -15.92 20.07
CA LYS A 403 -0.93 -17.17 20.34
C LYS A 403 0.59 -17.06 20.26
N VAL A 404 1.15 -16.03 19.64
CA VAL A 404 2.60 -15.84 19.51
C VAL A 404 3.27 -15.83 20.89
N GLN A 405 4.41 -16.49 20.99
CA GLN A 405 5.22 -16.58 22.22
C GLN A 405 6.60 -15.96 22.02
N ALA A 406 7.22 -15.47 23.10
CA ALA A 406 8.55 -14.84 23.07
C ALA A 406 9.63 -15.75 22.47
N LYS A 407 9.61 -17.05 22.81
CA LYS A 407 10.55 -18.05 22.26
C LYS A 407 10.44 -18.20 20.75
N GLU A 408 9.20 -18.19 20.21
CA GLU A 408 8.96 -18.22 18.77
C GLU A 408 9.52 -16.96 18.09
N LEU A 409 9.29 -15.79 18.67
CA LEU A 409 9.80 -14.53 18.12
C LEU A 409 11.34 -14.48 18.13
N GLN A 410 11.97 -15.02 19.15
CA GLN A 410 13.43 -15.12 19.21
C GLN A 410 13.98 -16.05 18.11
N GLN A 411 13.31 -17.19 17.87
CA GLN A 411 13.68 -18.07 16.76
C GLN A 411 13.55 -17.36 15.41
N LEU A 412 12.42 -16.69 15.17
CA LEU A 412 12.21 -15.91 13.95
C LEU A 412 13.23 -14.77 13.79
N ALA A 413 13.63 -14.13 14.89
CA ALA A 413 14.68 -13.12 14.84
C ALA A 413 16.02 -13.72 14.37
N ASN A 414 16.36 -14.94 14.82
CA ASN A 414 17.55 -15.64 14.35
C ASN A 414 17.45 -16.05 12.88
N ASP A 415 16.29 -16.54 12.44
CA ASP A 415 16.11 -17.05 11.08
C ASP A 415 16.04 -15.89 10.05
N TYR A 416 15.41 -14.76 10.42
CA TYR A 416 15.10 -13.70 9.47
C TYR A 416 15.91 -12.41 9.66
N LEU A 417 16.41 -12.09 10.87
CA LEU A 417 17.10 -10.83 11.15
C LEU A 417 18.61 -10.99 11.29
N ASN A 418 19.23 -11.85 10.48
CA ASN A 418 20.69 -11.94 10.41
C ASN A 418 21.25 -10.71 9.70
N GLU A 419 22.07 -9.93 10.39
CA GLU A 419 22.69 -8.70 9.91
C GLU A 419 23.56 -8.89 8.65
N ASN A 420 24.27 -10.03 8.53
CA ASN A 420 25.08 -10.33 7.35
C ASN A 420 24.25 -10.52 6.06
N SER A 421 22.94 -10.68 6.17
CA SER A 421 22.01 -10.79 5.04
C SER A 421 21.24 -9.50 4.73
N MET A 422 21.53 -8.42 5.44
CA MET A 422 20.89 -7.13 5.26
C MET A 422 21.70 -6.22 4.34
N TYR A 423 20.99 -5.44 3.56
CA TYR A 423 21.54 -4.35 2.76
C TYR A 423 21.44 -3.06 3.55
N GLU A 424 22.54 -2.30 3.59
CA GLU A 424 22.65 -1.03 4.30
C GLU A 424 22.92 0.07 3.29
N ILE A 425 21.99 1.01 3.19
CA ILE A 425 22.06 2.14 2.27
C ILE A 425 22.12 3.42 3.09
N VAL A 426 23.18 4.16 2.93
CA VAL A 426 23.38 5.48 3.54
C VAL A 426 23.52 6.51 2.42
N VAL A 427 22.72 7.55 2.45
CA VAL A 427 22.77 8.68 1.51
C VAL A 427 22.87 9.96 2.30
N GLY A 428 23.99 10.72 2.13
CA GLY A 428 24.14 11.98 2.87
C GLY A 428 25.47 12.71 2.65
#